data_458ea0dcd54212a23c19f72bb088cd17
#
_entry.id   458ea0dcd54212a23c19f72bb088cd17
#
_cell.length_a   1.000
_cell.length_b   1.000
_cell.length_c   1.000
_cell.angle_alpha   90.00
_cell.angle_beta   90.00
_cell.angle_gamma   90.00
#
_symmetry.space_group_name_H-M   'P 1'
#
loop_
_entity.id
_entity.type
_entity.pdbx_description
1 polymer ?
#
loop_
_entity_poly.entity_id
_entity_poly.type
_entity_poly.pdbx_seq_one_letter_code
_entity_poly.pdbx_strand_id
1 'polypeptide(L)'
;MTRQEAGSAGASGMENGKQQKKIGIMGGTFDPVHYGHLLIAQSAAEEYGLDQVVFLPTGRSPHKKSSEVTDPNIRCDMVRIAIRSNPAFVLSTLEAENPNVNYTYRTLQKLHCLYPKTEYAFIMGEDSLDDFHDWKCPDEICRLSSILVAVRNQAGLDLKEKIGKM
;
A
#
# COMPACT_ATOMS: atom_id res chain seq x y z
N MET A 1 -67.65 -3.70 15.61
CA MET A 1 -67.63 -2.44 14.83
C MET A 1 -66.47 -1.61 15.32
N THR A 2 -65.59 -1.30 14.46
CA THR A 2 -64.75 -0.15 14.17
C THR A 2 -63.35 -0.56 13.71
N ARG A 3 -63.09 -0.15 12.47
CA ARG A 3 -61.82 -0.19 11.79
C ARG A 3 -60.75 0.58 12.54
N GLN A 4 -59.53 0.06 12.53
CA GLN A 4 -58.33 0.90 12.69
C GLN A 4 -57.32 0.58 11.61
N GLU A 5 -56.98 1.64 10.94
CA GLU A 5 -56.02 1.67 9.83
C GLU A 5 -54.61 1.56 10.33
N ALA A 6 -53.85 0.72 9.68
CA ALA A 6 -52.41 0.56 9.91
C ALA A 6 -51.64 1.71 9.25
N GLY A 7 -50.98 2.50 10.08
CA GLY A 7 -50.03 3.52 9.61
C GLY A 7 -48.72 2.85 9.17
N SER A 8 -48.39 3.00 7.90
CA SER A 8 -47.09 2.61 7.35
C SER A 8 -46.04 3.60 7.79
N ALA A 9 -45.17 3.19 8.70
CA ALA A 9 -43.96 3.93 8.98
C ALA A 9 -42.88 3.52 7.94
N GLY A 10 -42.57 4.43 7.03
CA GLY A 10 -41.49 4.26 6.08
C GLY A 10 -40.15 4.23 6.82
N ALA A 11 -39.50 3.10 6.78
CA ALA A 11 -38.10 2.98 7.16
C ALA A 11 -37.26 3.58 6.02
N SER A 12 -36.86 4.86 6.16
CA SER A 12 -35.79 5.44 5.38
C SER A 12 -34.49 4.80 5.83
N GLY A 13 -34.07 3.76 5.12
CA GLY A 13 -32.75 3.19 5.26
C GLY A 13 -31.72 4.23 4.85
N MET A 14 -31.08 4.90 5.81
CA MET A 14 -29.81 5.54 5.59
C MET A 14 -28.80 4.43 5.35
N GLU A 15 -28.53 4.12 4.08
CA GLU A 15 -27.31 3.45 3.69
C GLU A 15 -26.16 4.38 4.05
N ASN A 16 -25.55 4.13 5.21
CA ASN A 16 -24.25 4.67 5.57
C ASN A 16 -23.29 4.16 4.49
N GLY A 17 -23.02 5.01 3.48
CA GLY A 17 -21.98 4.79 2.52
C GLY A 17 -20.67 4.69 3.26
N LYS A 18 -20.24 3.46 3.61
CA LYS A 18 -18.90 3.22 4.11
C LYS A 18 -17.95 3.67 3.03
N GLN A 19 -17.34 4.82 3.23
CA GLN A 19 -16.32 5.37 2.35
C GLN A 19 -15.26 4.29 2.11
N GLN A 20 -14.93 4.06 0.85
CA GLN A 20 -13.93 3.08 0.43
C GLN A 20 -12.59 3.43 1.09
N LYS A 21 -11.96 2.47 1.77
CA LYS A 21 -10.65 2.70 2.37
C LYS A 21 -9.59 2.89 1.31
N LYS A 22 -8.71 3.86 1.53
CA LYS A 22 -7.53 4.14 0.72
C LYS A 22 -6.28 3.69 1.46
N ILE A 23 -5.63 2.67 0.93
CA ILE A 23 -4.47 2.03 1.57
C ILE A 23 -3.23 2.20 0.70
N GLY A 24 -2.19 2.82 1.27
CA GLY A 24 -0.87 2.84 0.66
C GLY A 24 -0.15 1.51 0.91
N ILE A 25 0.51 0.99 -0.11
CA ILE A 25 1.38 -0.18 0.00
C ILE A 25 2.81 0.27 -0.26
N MET A 26 3.65 0.18 0.76
CA MET A 26 5.08 0.45 0.67
C MET A 26 5.83 -0.86 0.73
N GLY A 27 6.12 -1.42 -0.45
CA GLY A 27 6.94 -2.61 -0.59
C GLY A 27 8.42 -2.27 -0.55
N GLY A 28 9.22 -3.18 -0.04
CA GLY A 28 10.67 -3.01 -0.04
C GLY A 28 11.40 -4.09 0.74
N THR A 29 12.71 -4.11 0.59
CA THR A 29 13.56 -5.03 1.34
C THR A 29 13.65 -4.59 2.81
N PHE A 30 13.71 -3.27 3.07
CA PHE A 30 13.91 -2.68 4.41
C PHE A 30 15.10 -3.32 5.15
N ASP A 31 16.26 -3.20 4.58
CA ASP A 31 17.49 -3.82 5.10
C ASP A 31 18.64 -2.80 5.31
N PRO A 32 18.51 -1.90 6.29
CA PRO A 32 17.37 -1.70 7.20
C PRO A 32 16.30 -0.72 6.69
N VAL A 33 15.17 -0.70 7.38
CA VAL A 33 14.25 0.43 7.34
C VAL A 33 14.93 1.69 7.89
N HIS A 34 14.65 2.86 7.32
CA HIS A 34 15.25 4.13 7.75
C HIS A 34 14.27 5.30 7.63
N TYR A 35 14.65 6.48 8.13
CA TYR A 35 13.80 7.67 8.12
C TYR A 35 13.28 8.07 6.74
N GLY A 36 14.06 7.85 5.68
CA GLY A 36 13.61 8.09 4.32
C GLY A 36 12.35 7.32 3.96
N HIS A 37 12.25 6.05 4.36
CA HIS A 37 11.05 5.25 4.18
C HIS A 37 9.84 5.82 4.95
N LEU A 38 10.06 6.19 6.22
CA LEU A 38 9.00 6.74 7.07
C LEU A 38 8.49 8.08 6.54
N LEU A 39 9.39 8.94 6.07
CA LEU A 39 9.06 10.24 5.52
C LEU A 39 8.25 10.11 4.22
N ILE A 40 8.67 9.23 3.31
CA ILE A 40 7.94 8.95 2.07
C ILE A 40 6.53 8.43 2.38
N ALA A 41 6.41 7.49 3.32
CA ALA A 41 5.11 6.95 3.74
C ALA A 41 4.20 8.03 4.33
N GLN A 42 4.74 8.91 5.17
CA GLN A 42 3.99 10.01 5.77
C GLN A 42 3.53 11.02 4.72
N SER A 43 4.43 11.45 3.84
CA SER A 43 4.09 12.40 2.77
C SER A 43 3.01 11.82 1.84
N ALA A 44 3.12 10.56 1.46
CA ALA A 44 2.11 9.90 0.65
C ALA A 44 0.74 9.84 1.36
N ALA A 45 0.73 9.52 2.65
CA ALA A 45 -0.50 9.46 3.42
C ALA A 45 -1.19 10.83 3.49
N GLU A 46 -0.45 11.89 3.73
CA GLU A 46 -0.98 13.25 3.84
C GLU A 46 -1.44 13.80 2.49
N GLU A 47 -0.63 13.67 1.43
CA GLU A 47 -0.94 14.24 0.12
C GLU A 47 -2.11 13.56 -0.59
N TYR A 48 -2.23 12.24 -0.42
CA TYR A 48 -3.25 11.44 -1.13
C TYR A 48 -4.42 11.01 -0.24
N GLY A 49 -4.43 11.44 1.01
CA GLY A 49 -5.51 11.12 1.95
C GLY A 49 -5.63 9.62 2.20
N LEU A 50 -4.50 8.95 2.39
CA LEU A 50 -4.50 7.51 2.68
C LEU A 50 -4.91 7.28 4.13
N ASP A 51 -5.79 6.32 4.36
CA ASP A 51 -6.23 5.95 5.72
C ASP A 51 -5.13 5.21 6.48
N GLN A 52 -4.33 4.43 5.77
CA GLN A 52 -3.19 3.70 6.31
C GLN A 52 -2.10 3.52 5.24
N VAL A 53 -0.86 3.33 5.70
CA VAL A 53 0.24 2.84 4.87
C VAL A 53 0.72 1.51 5.43
N VAL A 54 0.64 0.48 4.59
CA VAL A 54 1.12 -0.86 4.90
C VAL A 54 2.56 -1.01 4.46
N PHE A 55 3.46 -1.21 5.41
CA PHE A 55 4.84 -1.60 5.15
C PHE A 55 4.88 -3.10 4.89
N LEU A 56 5.37 -3.47 3.73
CA LEU A 56 5.36 -4.84 3.21
C LEU A 56 6.80 -5.31 2.93
N PRO A 57 7.52 -5.81 3.95
CA PRO A 57 8.86 -6.35 3.75
C PRO A 57 8.84 -7.55 2.81
N THR A 58 9.62 -7.47 1.72
CA THR A 58 9.74 -8.54 0.75
C THR A 58 10.42 -9.76 1.35
N GLY A 59 9.83 -10.92 1.20
CA GLY A 59 10.43 -12.19 1.62
C GLY A 59 11.59 -12.54 0.71
N ARG A 60 11.26 -12.90 -0.52
CA ARG A 60 12.23 -13.25 -1.56
C ARG A 60 12.03 -12.37 -2.79
N SER A 61 12.94 -11.41 -2.95
CA SER A 61 12.91 -10.50 -4.10
C SER A 61 13.34 -11.20 -5.40
N PRO A 62 12.71 -10.91 -6.54
CA PRO A 62 13.18 -11.36 -7.85
C PRO A 62 14.49 -10.67 -8.27
N HIS A 63 14.83 -9.53 -7.67
CA HIS A 63 15.94 -8.67 -8.06
C HIS A 63 17.20 -8.82 -7.20
N LYS A 64 17.13 -9.57 -6.08
CA LYS A 64 18.25 -9.73 -5.13
C LYS A 64 18.52 -11.19 -4.82
N LYS A 65 19.82 -11.51 -4.63
CA LYS A 65 20.23 -12.84 -4.15
C LYS A 65 19.89 -12.94 -2.66
N SER A 66 19.26 -14.03 -2.27
CA SER A 66 18.84 -14.27 -0.88
C SER A 66 20.02 -14.32 0.12
N SER A 67 21.24 -14.67 -0.35
CA SER A 67 22.46 -14.69 0.49
C SER A 67 22.98 -13.30 0.87
N GLU A 68 22.50 -12.24 0.22
CA GLU A 68 22.95 -10.86 0.44
C GLU A 68 21.95 -10.04 1.26
N VAL A 69 20.87 -10.65 1.71
CA VAL A 69 19.75 -9.96 2.38
C VAL A 69 19.53 -10.57 3.76
N THR A 70 19.35 -9.71 4.76
CA THR A 70 19.03 -10.11 6.15
C THR A 70 17.72 -10.92 6.17
N ASP A 71 17.63 -11.86 7.11
CA ASP A 71 16.43 -12.69 7.32
C ASP A 71 15.15 -11.85 7.34
N PRO A 72 14.08 -12.27 6.61
CA PRO A 72 12.85 -11.51 6.55
C PRO A 72 12.21 -11.22 7.90
N ASN A 73 12.30 -12.14 8.87
CA ASN A 73 11.73 -11.93 10.20
C ASN A 73 12.46 -10.81 10.95
N ILE A 74 13.78 -10.74 10.84
CA ILE A 74 14.57 -9.65 11.43
C ILE A 74 14.20 -8.31 10.82
N ARG A 75 14.03 -8.26 9.49
CA ARG A 75 13.63 -7.04 8.78
C ARG A 75 12.20 -6.61 9.16
N CYS A 76 11.28 -7.55 9.33
CA CYS A 76 9.94 -7.29 9.87
C CYS A 76 10.00 -6.71 11.29
N ASP A 77 10.87 -7.23 12.15
CA ASP A 77 11.02 -6.71 13.51
C ASP A 77 11.58 -5.28 13.52
N MET A 78 12.55 -4.98 12.66
CA MET A 78 13.05 -3.61 12.50
C MET A 78 11.94 -2.66 12.03
N VAL A 79 11.14 -3.04 11.04
CA VAL A 79 10.01 -2.24 10.58
C VAL A 79 8.98 -2.05 11.69
N ARG A 80 8.62 -3.10 12.41
CA ARG A 80 7.66 -3.05 13.54
C ARG A 80 8.09 -2.02 14.59
N ILE A 81 9.37 -2.01 14.95
CA ILE A 81 9.92 -1.04 15.90
C ILE A 81 9.85 0.38 15.33
N ALA A 82 10.24 0.56 14.08
CA ALA A 82 10.30 1.86 13.43
C ALA A 82 8.92 2.54 13.30
N ILE A 83 7.87 1.78 13.03
CA ILE A 83 6.52 2.33 12.76
C ILE A 83 5.62 2.40 14.02
N ARG A 84 6.04 1.86 15.15
CA ARG A 84 5.19 1.67 16.35
C ARG A 84 4.54 2.95 16.88
N SER A 85 5.14 4.12 16.65
CA SER A 85 4.63 5.41 17.13
C SER A 85 3.60 6.06 16.20
N ASN A 86 3.39 5.53 15.02
CA ASN A 86 2.42 6.06 14.06
C ASN A 86 1.27 5.07 13.83
N PRO A 87 0.05 5.37 14.34
CA PRO A 87 -1.09 4.46 14.22
C PRO A 87 -1.59 4.26 12.78
N ALA A 88 -1.22 5.15 11.85
CA ALA A 88 -1.55 5.02 10.44
C ALA A 88 -0.60 4.06 9.69
N PHE A 89 0.52 3.65 10.30
CA PHE A 89 1.47 2.71 9.71
C PHE A 89 1.23 1.31 10.23
N VAL A 90 1.17 0.35 9.33
CA VAL A 90 0.88 -1.05 9.61
C VAL A 90 1.94 -1.94 8.98
N LEU A 91 2.39 -2.96 9.68
CA LEU A 91 3.25 -4.01 9.13
C LEU A 91 2.39 -5.13 8.54
N SER A 92 2.71 -5.58 7.33
CA SER A 92 2.22 -6.83 6.78
C SER A 92 3.37 -7.80 6.53
N THR A 93 3.23 -9.03 7.02
CA THR A 93 4.19 -10.12 6.81
C THR A 93 3.85 -10.99 5.59
N LEU A 94 2.87 -10.57 4.79
CA LEU A 94 2.32 -11.33 3.68
C LEU A 94 3.38 -11.84 2.69
N GLU A 95 4.38 -11.02 2.37
CA GLU A 95 5.50 -11.42 1.52
C GLU A 95 6.62 -12.09 2.30
N ALA A 96 6.90 -11.62 3.52
CA ALA A 96 7.96 -12.18 4.36
C ALA A 96 7.73 -13.66 4.69
N GLU A 97 6.49 -14.07 4.87
CA GLU A 97 6.08 -15.46 5.14
C GLU A 97 5.97 -16.32 3.89
N ASN A 98 6.04 -15.74 2.70
CA ASN A 98 5.94 -16.49 1.45
C ASN A 98 7.30 -17.06 1.06
N PRO A 99 7.45 -18.40 0.96
CA PRO A 99 8.72 -19.03 0.61
C PRO A 99 9.10 -18.83 -0.87
N ASN A 100 8.15 -18.44 -1.71
CA ASN A 100 8.37 -18.22 -3.14
C ASN A 100 8.82 -16.79 -3.43
N VAL A 101 9.29 -16.56 -4.65
CA VAL A 101 9.61 -15.21 -5.13
C VAL A 101 8.36 -14.34 -5.12
N ASN A 102 8.47 -13.15 -4.52
CA ASN A 102 7.38 -12.19 -4.42
C ASN A 102 7.36 -11.28 -5.65
N TYR A 103 6.22 -11.21 -6.30
CA TYR A 103 5.94 -10.28 -7.40
C TYR A 103 4.81 -9.33 -7.00
N THR A 104 5.02 -8.04 -7.16
CA THR A 104 4.08 -6.98 -6.76
C THR A 104 2.66 -7.20 -7.30
N TYR A 105 2.51 -7.56 -8.58
CA TYR A 105 1.18 -7.79 -9.16
C TYR A 105 0.41 -8.91 -8.46
N ARG A 106 1.09 -10.00 -8.06
CA ARG A 106 0.47 -11.12 -7.32
C ARG A 106 0.04 -10.71 -5.92
N THR A 107 0.87 -9.91 -5.26
CA THR A 107 0.56 -9.38 -3.94
C THR A 107 -0.67 -8.48 -3.99
N LEU A 108 -0.75 -7.57 -4.98
CA LEU A 108 -1.92 -6.73 -5.19
C LEU A 108 -3.18 -7.54 -5.54
N GLN A 109 -3.08 -8.56 -6.39
CA GLN A 109 -4.20 -9.46 -6.69
C GLN A 109 -4.72 -10.13 -5.41
N LYS A 110 -3.80 -10.64 -4.58
CA LYS A 110 -4.16 -11.28 -3.30
C LYS A 110 -4.84 -10.29 -2.35
N LEU A 111 -4.34 -9.06 -2.25
CA LEU A 111 -4.95 -8.02 -1.44
C LEU A 111 -6.35 -7.65 -1.93
N HIS A 112 -6.57 -7.53 -3.23
CA HIS A 112 -7.90 -7.29 -3.79
C HIS A 112 -8.88 -8.46 -3.56
N CYS A 113 -8.40 -9.70 -3.58
CA CYS A 113 -9.22 -10.85 -3.23
C CYS A 113 -9.65 -10.84 -1.75
N LEU A 114 -8.72 -10.45 -0.85
CA LEU A 114 -9.00 -10.41 0.58
C LEU A 114 -9.86 -9.20 0.97
N TYR A 115 -9.65 -8.06 0.31
CA TYR A 115 -10.29 -6.78 0.63
C TYR A 115 -10.78 -6.06 -0.64
N PRO A 116 -11.84 -6.57 -1.29
CA PRO A 116 -12.26 -6.11 -2.62
C PRO A 116 -12.78 -4.67 -2.67
N LYS A 117 -13.13 -4.09 -1.53
CA LYS A 117 -13.64 -2.70 -1.42
C LYS A 117 -12.55 -1.70 -1.01
N THR A 118 -11.28 -2.05 -1.18
CA THR A 118 -10.14 -1.20 -0.84
C THR A 118 -9.53 -0.62 -2.10
N GLU A 119 -9.25 0.67 -2.09
CA GLU A 119 -8.44 1.35 -3.09
C GLU A 119 -6.97 1.30 -2.67
N TYR A 120 -6.11 0.82 -3.54
CA TYR A 120 -4.69 0.70 -3.26
C TYR A 120 -3.87 1.74 -4.00
N ALA A 121 -2.86 2.28 -3.31
CA ALA A 121 -1.80 3.10 -3.87
C ALA A 121 -0.45 2.43 -3.59
N PHE A 122 0.29 2.08 -4.64
CA PHE A 122 1.62 1.49 -4.49
C PHE A 122 2.66 2.60 -4.45
N ILE A 123 3.43 2.65 -3.36
CA ILE A 123 4.42 3.70 -3.10
C ILE A 123 5.81 3.17 -3.44
N MET A 124 6.53 3.88 -4.31
CA MET A 124 7.88 3.53 -4.71
C MET A 124 8.80 4.75 -4.77
N GLY A 125 10.11 4.53 -4.71
CA GLY A 125 11.10 5.56 -4.99
C GLY A 125 11.32 5.77 -6.49
N GLU A 126 11.95 6.89 -6.85
CA GLU A 126 12.29 7.25 -8.23
C GLU A 126 13.15 6.18 -8.92
N ASP A 127 14.12 5.61 -8.20
CA ASP A 127 14.99 4.55 -8.72
C ASP A 127 14.19 3.31 -9.17
N SER A 128 13.11 2.98 -8.44
CA SER A 128 12.23 1.86 -8.81
C SER A 128 11.34 2.18 -10.01
N LEU A 129 11.03 3.45 -10.25
CA LEU A 129 10.26 3.88 -11.41
C LEU A 129 11.07 3.70 -12.71
N ASP A 130 12.36 3.97 -12.68
CA ASP A 130 13.23 3.81 -13.85
C ASP A 130 13.26 2.36 -14.33
N ASP A 131 13.21 1.40 -13.40
CA ASP A 131 13.20 -0.04 -13.70
C ASP A 131 11.77 -0.64 -13.77
N PHE A 132 10.72 0.15 -13.58
CA PHE A 132 9.35 -0.35 -13.45
C PHE A 132 8.85 -1.12 -14.67
N HIS A 133 9.30 -0.75 -15.87
CA HIS A 133 8.95 -1.43 -17.12
C HIS A 133 9.49 -2.87 -17.19
N ASP A 134 10.55 -3.19 -16.45
CA ASP A 134 11.14 -4.54 -16.35
C ASP A 134 10.48 -5.40 -15.25
N TRP A 135 9.56 -4.81 -14.48
CA TRP A 135 8.84 -5.58 -13.48
C TRP A 135 7.87 -6.57 -14.11
N LYS A 136 7.55 -7.62 -13.39
CA LYS A 136 6.59 -8.62 -13.86
C LYS A 136 5.19 -8.04 -13.91
N CYS A 137 4.58 -8.04 -15.11
CA CYS A 137 3.22 -7.54 -15.35
C CYS A 137 2.97 -6.10 -14.86
N PRO A 138 3.74 -5.10 -15.33
CA PRO A 138 3.60 -3.72 -14.88
C PRO A 138 2.20 -3.15 -15.15
N ASP A 139 1.58 -3.48 -16.29
CA ASP A 139 0.22 -3.05 -16.63
C ASP A 139 -0.81 -3.53 -15.59
N GLU A 140 -0.64 -4.74 -15.09
CA GLU A 140 -1.52 -5.29 -14.05
C GLU A 140 -1.34 -4.54 -12.71
N ILE A 141 -0.12 -4.13 -12.38
CA ILE A 141 0.13 -3.30 -11.20
C ILE A 141 -0.60 -1.96 -11.33
N CYS A 142 -0.48 -1.29 -12.48
CA CYS A 142 -1.19 -0.03 -12.77
C CYS A 142 -2.71 -0.19 -12.78
N ARG A 143 -3.22 -1.34 -13.19
CA ARG A 143 -4.66 -1.64 -13.15
C ARG A 143 -5.18 -1.85 -11.73
N LEU A 144 -4.37 -2.42 -10.86
CA LEU A 144 -4.74 -2.79 -9.50
C LEU A 144 -4.45 -1.70 -8.46
N SER A 145 -3.63 -0.70 -8.79
CA SER A 145 -3.25 0.35 -7.85
C SER A 145 -2.88 1.66 -8.56
N SER A 146 -3.04 2.77 -7.86
CA SER A 146 -2.38 4.02 -8.25
C SER A 146 -0.89 3.92 -7.90
N ILE A 147 -0.02 4.47 -8.74
CA ILE A 147 1.42 4.48 -8.48
C ILE A 147 1.81 5.85 -7.91
N LEU A 148 2.36 5.85 -6.70
CA LEU A 148 2.89 7.05 -6.04
C LEU A 148 4.41 6.98 -6.04
N VAL A 149 5.06 7.96 -6.66
CA VAL A 149 6.51 7.99 -6.79
C VAL A 149 7.11 9.09 -5.91
N ALA A 150 8.00 8.71 -5.01
CA ALA A 150 8.80 9.64 -4.24
C ALA A 150 10.02 10.08 -5.04
N VAL A 151 10.08 11.36 -5.38
CA VAL A 151 11.17 11.97 -6.12
C VAL A 151 12.19 12.58 -5.16
N ARG A 152 13.47 12.25 -5.34
CA ARG A 152 14.57 12.79 -4.56
C ARG A 152 15.04 14.12 -5.17
N ASN A 153 14.24 15.17 -5.08
CA ASN A 153 14.70 16.49 -5.49
C ASN A 153 15.10 17.33 -4.28
N GLN A 154 16.26 18.01 -4.36
CA GLN A 154 16.77 18.91 -3.32
C GLN A 154 15.94 20.19 -3.15
N ALA A 155 14.90 20.39 -3.94
CA ALA A 155 14.04 21.58 -3.97
C ALA A 155 12.54 21.26 -3.85
N GLY A 156 12.16 20.49 -2.83
CA GLY A 156 10.73 20.27 -2.55
C GLY A 156 10.10 19.16 -3.39
N LEU A 157 9.44 18.25 -2.71
CA LEU A 157 8.69 17.10 -3.26
C LEU A 157 7.54 17.59 -4.15
N ASP A 158 7.77 17.77 -5.44
CA ASP A 158 6.68 17.92 -6.41
C ASP A 158 6.35 16.58 -7.05
N LEU A 159 5.55 15.80 -6.32
CA LEU A 159 5.07 14.48 -6.76
C LEU A 159 4.05 14.56 -7.90
N LYS A 160 3.50 15.76 -8.16
CA LYS A 160 2.39 15.93 -9.12
C LYS A 160 2.84 15.98 -10.58
N GLU A 161 4.06 16.37 -10.86
CA GLU A 161 4.50 16.64 -12.23
C GLU A 161 4.87 15.40 -13.05
N LYS A 162 5.30 14.31 -12.39
CA LYS A 162 5.71 13.08 -13.09
C LYS A 162 4.57 12.08 -13.36
N ILE A 163 3.47 12.13 -12.61
CA ILE A 163 2.31 11.21 -12.79
C ILE A 163 1.47 11.58 -14.02
N GLY A 164 1.54 12.82 -14.49
CA GLY A 164 0.77 13.31 -15.65
C GLY A 164 1.33 12.93 -17.03
N LYS A 165 2.41 12.16 -17.11
CA LYS A 165 3.10 11.82 -18.37
C LYS A 165 3.14 10.33 -18.71
N MET A 166 2.39 9.49 -17.98
CA MET A 166 2.19 8.08 -18.35
C MET A 166 0.82 7.84 -18.94
#